data_aa5f98b0987ad67ab6e856115d7975e7
#
_entry.id   aa5f98b0987ad67ab6e856115d7975e7
#
_cell.length_a   1.000
_cell.length_b   1.000
_cell.length_c   1.000
_cell.angle_alpha   90.00
_cell.angle_beta   90.00
_cell.angle_gamma   90.00
#
_symmetry.space_group_name_H-M   'P 1'
#
loop_
_entity.id
_entity.type
_entity.pdbx_description
1 polymer ?
#
loop_
_entity_poly.entity_id
_entity_poly.type
_entity_poly.pdbx_seq_one_letter_code
_entity_poly.pdbx_strand_id
1 'polypeptide(L)'
;MIDGGTGVALRTVRWGNPEDSTFAPLVLIHGLASNAMLWEGAALEFAALGHAVVAVDLRGHGLSEKPDTGYDMQTVTNDVAGVLQVLAAQGYERPVVAGQSWGGNVVVELAHLFPELVRGVVAVDGGFLELQEHFPQWDECAVALRPPNLLGTPVSRMRGYMEGAHPDWPKTGIDGSMANFEQLPDGTIRPWLTLERHLMVLRGLWEHKPTHIYKDITVPVMFVPAEGPSGVFSDTKRQAIERALHSVPKVRVEWFSPADHDLHAQHPVRFAQVVHAATIDGFFS
;
A
#
# COMPACT_ATOMS: atom_id res chain seq x y z
N MET A 1 1.58 16.49 8.59
CA MET A 1 0.87 16.75 7.31
C MET A 1 1.89 17.28 6.32
N ILE A 2 1.88 16.77 5.10
CA ILE A 2 2.71 17.23 3.97
C ILE A 2 1.75 17.59 2.83
N ASP A 3 1.86 18.80 2.30
CA ASP A 3 1.29 19.16 0.99
C ASP A 3 2.40 19.01 -0.04
N GLY A 4 2.23 18.09 -0.96
CA GLY A 4 3.17 17.83 -2.07
C GLY A 4 3.00 18.76 -3.27
N GLY A 5 2.28 19.87 -3.13
CA GLY A 5 2.00 20.81 -4.23
C GLY A 5 0.75 20.44 -5.05
N THR A 6 -0.01 19.43 -4.62
CA THR A 6 -1.28 19.04 -5.25
C THR A 6 -2.49 19.73 -4.61
N GLY A 7 -2.27 20.52 -3.56
CA GLY A 7 -3.32 21.20 -2.78
C GLY A 7 -4.05 20.26 -1.80
N VAL A 8 -3.51 19.05 -1.55
CA VAL A 8 -4.06 18.09 -0.59
C VAL A 8 -3.01 17.76 0.46
N ALA A 9 -3.31 18.05 1.73
CA ALA A 9 -2.41 17.75 2.83
C ALA A 9 -2.54 16.29 3.26
N LEU A 10 -1.45 15.54 3.15
CA LEU A 10 -1.37 14.12 3.51
C LEU A 10 -0.69 13.94 4.88
N ARG A 11 -1.27 13.07 5.72
CA ARG A 11 -0.64 12.67 6.97
C ARG A 11 0.51 11.71 6.70
N THR A 12 1.62 11.93 7.38
CA THR A 12 2.74 11.00 7.42
C THR A 12 3.04 10.55 8.84
N VAL A 13 3.43 9.30 9.00
CA VAL A 13 3.93 8.72 10.25
C VAL A 13 5.37 8.27 10.02
N ARG A 14 6.26 8.44 11.01
CA ARG A 14 7.69 8.23 10.84
C ARG A 14 8.26 7.33 11.91
N TRP A 15 9.22 6.49 11.52
CA TRP A 15 10.03 5.65 12.41
C TRP A 15 11.49 5.74 11.99
N GLY A 16 12.40 5.80 12.96
CA GLY A 16 13.81 6.09 12.71
C GLY A 16 14.05 7.54 12.26
N ASN A 17 15.32 7.87 12.06
CA ASN A 17 15.75 9.20 11.62
C ASN A 17 16.69 9.02 10.41
N PRO A 18 16.53 9.75 9.30
CA PRO A 18 17.41 9.65 8.15
C PRO A 18 18.89 9.96 8.47
N GLU A 19 19.16 10.84 9.44
CA GLU A 19 20.54 11.15 9.86
C GLU A 19 21.25 9.96 10.52
N ASP A 20 20.50 9.05 11.15
CA ASP A 20 21.02 7.85 11.82
C ASP A 20 20.88 6.58 10.94
N SER A 21 20.33 6.73 9.74
CA SER A 21 20.01 5.60 8.87
C SER A 21 21.26 5.08 8.13
N THR A 22 21.47 3.77 8.17
CA THR A 22 22.57 3.10 7.47
C THR A 22 22.18 2.72 6.03
N PHE A 23 20.89 2.55 5.78
CA PHE A 23 20.35 2.04 4.51
C PHE A 23 19.40 3.05 3.85
N ALA A 24 19.02 2.77 2.61
CA ALA A 24 18.06 3.60 1.88
C ALA A 24 16.77 3.77 2.69
N PRO A 25 16.20 4.98 2.72
CA PRO A 25 14.91 5.20 3.39
C PRO A 25 13.80 4.43 2.70
N LEU A 26 12.71 4.17 3.45
CA LEU A 26 11.51 3.49 2.97
C LEU A 26 10.30 4.41 3.07
N VAL A 27 9.46 4.39 2.04
CA VAL A 27 8.14 5.04 2.07
C VAL A 27 7.07 3.98 1.83
N LEU A 28 6.03 3.95 2.68
CA LEU A 28 5.04 2.89 2.74
C LEU A 28 3.65 3.43 2.39
N ILE A 29 3.02 2.82 1.39
CA ILE A 29 1.75 3.22 0.78
C ILE A 29 0.71 2.13 1.01
N HIS A 30 -0.37 2.45 1.69
CA HIS A 30 -1.43 1.50 2.03
C HIS A 30 -2.37 1.19 0.87
N GLY A 31 -3.20 0.15 1.04
CA GLY A 31 -4.24 -0.27 0.11
C GLY A 31 -5.56 0.53 0.23
N LEU A 32 -6.54 0.19 -0.61
CA LEU A 32 -7.89 0.77 -0.56
C LEU A 32 -8.55 0.46 0.79
N ALA A 33 -9.19 1.46 1.38
CA ALA A 33 -9.84 1.42 2.70
C ALA A 33 -8.91 1.06 3.86
N SER A 34 -7.61 1.33 3.71
CA SER A 34 -6.56 1.13 4.72
C SER A 34 -5.97 2.47 5.19
N ASN A 35 -4.84 2.46 5.86
CA ASN A 35 -4.18 3.63 6.42
C ASN A 35 -2.69 3.35 6.72
N ALA A 36 -1.94 4.41 7.04
CA ALA A 36 -0.50 4.35 7.36
C ALA A 36 -0.17 3.46 8.58
N MET A 37 -1.06 3.35 9.56
CA MET A 37 -0.80 2.59 10.79
C MET A 37 -0.85 1.07 10.58
N LEU A 38 -1.46 0.58 9.48
CA LEU A 38 -1.39 -0.85 9.17
C LEU A 38 0.05 -1.30 8.84
N TRP A 39 0.92 -0.37 8.50
CA TRP A 39 2.35 -0.59 8.28
C TRP A 39 3.19 -0.59 9.56
N GLU A 40 2.63 -0.21 10.74
CA GLU A 40 3.40 0.03 11.97
C GLU A 40 4.32 -1.14 12.34
N GLY A 41 3.80 -2.38 12.29
CA GLY A 41 4.61 -3.57 12.60
C GLY A 41 5.84 -3.69 11.69
N ALA A 42 5.66 -3.59 10.38
CA ALA A 42 6.76 -3.64 9.43
C ALA A 42 7.70 -2.43 9.55
N ALA A 43 7.15 -1.23 9.80
CA ALA A 43 7.94 -0.01 9.96
C ALA A 43 8.87 -0.05 11.19
N LEU A 44 8.41 -0.61 12.30
CA LEU A 44 9.23 -0.83 13.50
C LEU A 44 10.39 -1.79 13.21
N GLU A 45 10.14 -2.87 12.48
CA GLU A 45 11.17 -3.83 12.09
C GLU A 45 12.18 -3.20 11.12
N PHE A 46 11.73 -2.44 10.14
CA PHE A 46 12.64 -1.70 9.25
C PHE A 46 13.50 -0.70 10.01
N ALA A 47 12.92 0.03 10.97
CA ALA A 47 13.68 0.97 11.80
C ALA A 47 14.73 0.23 12.65
N ALA A 48 14.40 -0.93 13.21
CA ALA A 48 15.34 -1.77 13.93
C ALA A 48 16.48 -2.32 13.04
N LEU A 49 16.22 -2.48 11.73
CA LEU A 49 17.23 -2.87 10.73
C LEU A 49 18.06 -1.68 10.22
N GLY A 50 17.83 -0.44 10.69
CA GLY A 50 18.61 0.74 10.36
C GLY A 50 18.08 1.55 9.17
N HIS A 51 16.82 1.41 8.80
CA HIS A 51 16.14 2.24 7.81
C HIS A 51 15.38 3.39 8.48
N ALA A 52 15.37 4.56 7.84
CA ALA A 52 14.39 5.59 8.13
C ALA A 52 13.11 5.30 7.33
N VAL A 53 11.95 5.34 7.99
CA VAL A 53 10.68 4.89 7.41
C VAL A 53 9.62 5.96 7.53
N VAL A 54 8.85 6.14 6.46
CA VAL A 54 7.66 7.01 6.44
C VAL A 54 6.49 6.23 5.87
N ALA A 55 5.36 6.17 6.58
CA ALA A 55 4.10 5.70 6.02
C ALA A 55 3.15 6.88 5.78
N VAL A 56 2.36 6.81 4.72
CA VAL A 56 1.49 7.89 4.25
C VAL A 56 0.04 7.45 4.30
N ASP A 57 -0.85 8.26 4.89
CA ASP A 57 -2.28 8.18 4.61
C ASP A 57 -2.54 8.86 3.27
N LEU A 58 -3.02 8.13 2.27
CA LEU A 58 -3.36 8.71 0.97
C LEU A 58 -4.62 9.59 1.05
N ARG A 59 -4.85 10.44 0.04
CA ARG A 59 -6.07 11.26 -0.04
C ARG A 59 -7.33 10.44 0.24
N GLY A 60 -8.27 11.00 0.98
CA GLY A 60 -9.52 10.34 1.36
C GLY A 60 -9.41 9.36 2.52
N HIS A 61 -8.21 8.92 2.91
CA HIS A 61 -7.98 7.87 3.90
C HIS A 61 -7.42 8.43 5.22
N GLY A 62 -7.56 7.65 6.28
CA GLY A 62 -6.98 7.93 7.58
C GLY A 62 -7.24 9.37 8.04
N LEU A 63 -6.17 10.05 8.45
CA LEU A 63 -6.21 11.44 8.91
C LEU A 63 -5.77 12.46 7.83
N SER A 64 -5.58 12.03 6.58
CA SER A 64 -5.34 12.93 5.46
C SER A 64 -6.59 13.67 5.03
N GLU A 65 -6.42 14.74 4.25
CA GLU A 65 -7.53 15.47 3.65
C GLU A 65 -8.36 14.60 2.71
N LYS A 66 -9.63 14.94 2.61
CA LYS A 66 -10.65 14.15 1.92
C LYS A 66 -11.34 14.98 0.84
N PRO A 67 -10.62 15.32 -0.26
CA PRO A 67 -11.21 16.07 -1.36
C PRO A 67 -12.39 15.31 -1.99
N ASP A 68 -13.26 16.03 -2.70
CA ASP A 68 -14.44 15.43 -3.32
C ASP A 68 -14.14 14.80 -4.69
N THR A 69 -12.92 15.00 -5.24
CA THR A 69 -12.50 14.52 -6.57
C THR A 69 -11.03 14.13 -6.58
N GLY A 70 -10.53 13.61 -7.72
CA GLY A 70 -9.12 13.33 -7.95
C GLY A 70 -8.67 12.01 -7.36
N TYR A 71 -9.46 10.96 -7.51
CA TYR A 71 -9.15 9.60 -7.03
C TYR A 71 -8.73 8.66 -8.16
N ASP A 72 -8.45 9.20 -9.35
CA ASP A 72 -7.81 8.45 -10.43
C ASP A 72 -6.35 8.12 -10.11
N MET A 73 -5.80 7.11 -10.77
CA MET A 73 -4.46 6.59 -10.47
C MET A 73 -3.38 7.65 -10.62
N GLN A 74 -3.44 8.45 -11.67
CA GLN A 74 -2.44 9.50 -11.94
C GLN A 74 -2.44 10.57 -10.85
N THR A 75 -3.62 11.05 -10.45
CA THR A 75 -3.75 12.07 -9.41
C THR A 75 -3.21 11.58 -8.06
N VAL A 76 -3.53 10.34 -7.67
CA VAL A 76 -3.02 9.74 -6.43
C VAL A 76 -1.50 9.54 -6.50
N THR A 77 -0.98 9.13 -7.66
CA THR A 77 0.47 8.98 -7.87
C THR A 77 1.19 10.32 -7.79
N ASN A 78 0.60 11.39 -8.33
CA ASN A 78 1.15 12.75 -8.21
C ASN A 78 1.22 13.23 -6.75
N ASP A 79 0.25 12.88 -5.91
CA ASP A 79 0.32 13.16 -4.47
C ASP A 79 1.53 12.47 -3.83
N VAL A 80 1.74 11.19 -4.13
CA VAL A 80 2.89 10.44 -3.60
C VAL A 80 4.19 11.06 -4.09
N ALA A 81 4.29 11.41 -5.38
CA ALA A 81 5.48 12.07 -5.94
C ALA A 81 5.77 13.40 -5.22
N GLY A 82 4.75 14.21 -4.97
CA GLY A 82 4.90 15.46 -4.22
C GLY A 82 5.35 15.24 -2.78
N VAL A 83 4.83 14.22 -2.10
CA VAL A 83 5.32 13.83 -0.76
C VAL A 83 6.79 13.43 -0.81
N LEU A 84 7.21 12.63 -1.81
CA LEU A 84 8.61 12.22 -1.96
C LEU A 84 9.54 13.41 -2.17
N GLN A 85 9.14 14.40 -2.97
CA GLN A 85 9.92 15.64 -3.18
C GLN A 85 10.12 16.42 -1.88
N VAL A 86 9.07 16.55 -1.05
CA VAL A 86 9.18 17.21 0.26
C VAL A 86 10.06 16.40 1.22
N LEU A 87 9.93 15.06 1.22
CA LEU A 87 10.71 14.18 2.06
C LEU A 87 12.19 14.17 1.67
N ALA A 88 12.53 14.30 0.38
CA ALA A 88 13.91 14.38 -0.08
C ALA A 88 14.66 15.55 0.56
N ALA A 89 14.02 16.72 0.68
CA ALA A 89 14.58 17.89 1.39
C ALA A 89 14.76 17.67 2.91
N GLN A 90 14.24 16.56 3.45
CA GLN A 90 14.32 16.15 4.85
C GLN A 90 15.23 14.93 5.07
N GLY A 91 16.05 14.57 4.08
CA GLY A 91 17.01 13.46 4.16
C GLY A 91 16.47 12.10 3.68
N TYR A 92 15.21 12.00 3.23
CA TYR A 92 14.66 10.77 2.66
C TYR A 92 14.85 10.74 1.13
N GLU A 93 16.09 10.86 0.67
CA GLU A 93 16.41 10.94 -0.76
C GLU A 93 16.24 9.59 -1.46
N ARG A 94 15.49 9.58 -2.57
CA ARG A 94 15.26 8.42 -3.41
C ARG A 94 14.99 7.15 -2.60
N PRO A 95 13.86 7.08 -1.85
CA PRO A 95 13.52 5.91 -1.04
C PRO A 95 13.22 4.68 -1.91
N VAL A 96 13.25 3.51 -1.31
CA VAL A 96 12.47 2.36 -1.81
C VAL A 96 11.02 2.58 -1.37
N VAL A 97 10.08 2.53 -2.32
CA VAL A 97 8.66 2.77 -2.01
C VAL A 97 7.88 1.46 -2.06
N ALA A 98 7.31 1.06 -0.91
CA ALA A 98 6.50 -0.15 -0.84
C ALA A 98 5.00 0.21 -0.81
N GLY A 99 4.21 -0.48 -1.62
CA GLY A 99 2.75 -0.28 -1.68
C GLY A 99 1.99 -1.59 -1.61
N GLN A 100 0.90 -1.62 -0.84
CA GLN A 100 0.07 -2.81 -0.65
C GLN A 100 -1.21 -2.71 -1.48
N SER A 101 -1.63 -3.81 -2.16
CA SER A 101 -2.90 -3.89 -2.90
C SER A 101 -3.03 -2.76 -3.93
N TRP A 102 -4.04 -1.90 -3.82
CA TRP A 102 -4.16 -0.66 -4.59
C TRP A 102 -2.89 0.20 -4.50
N GLY A 103 -2.30 0.35 -3.31
CA GLY A 103 -1.02 1.03 -3.13
C GLY A 103 0.11 0.38 -3.93
N GLY A 104 0.05 -0.93 -4.17
CA GLY A 104 0.96 -1.65 -5.07
C GLY A 104 0.84 -1.17 -6.52
N ASN A 105 -0.38 -0.92 -7.00
CA ASN A 105 -0.60 -0.32 -8.31
C ASN A 105 -0.13 1.15 -8.36
N VAL A 106 -0.33 1.91 -7.27
CA VAL A 106 0.17 3.30 -7.15
C VAL A 106 1.69 3.35 -7.25
N VAL A 107 2.43 2.45 -6.58
CA VAL A 107 3.90 2.48 -6.64
C VAL A 107 4.45 1.98 -7.97
N VAL A 108 3.74 1.11 -8.68
CA VAL A 108 4.10 0.71 -10.05
C VAL A 108 3.89 1.89 -11.02
N GLU A 109 2.80 2.64 -10.89
CA GLU A 109 2.57 3.87 -11.65
C GLU A 109 3.61 4.94 -11.30
N LEU A 110 3.99 5.07 -10.02
CA LEU A 110 5.05 5.97 -9.56
C LEU A 110 6.40 5.63 -10.21
N ALA A 111 6.75 4.34 -10.30
CA ALA A 111 7.98 3.88 -10.93
C ALA A 111 8.01 4.16 -12.43
N HIS A 112 6.85 4.21 -13.08
CA HIS A 112 6.70 4.58 -14.49
C HIS A 112 6.81 6.09 -14.70
N LEU A 113 6.05 6.88 -13.94
CA LEU A 113 5.95 8.33 -14.16
C LEU A 113 7.12 9.14 -13.57
N PHE A 114 7.69 8.67 -12.44
CA PHE A 114 8.69 9.41 -11.65
C PHE A 114 9.87 8.51 -11.21
N PRO A 115 10.53 7.80 -12.16
CA PRO A 115 11.61 6.87 -11.82
C PRO A 115 12.79 7.53 -11.09
N GLU A 116 13.01 8.85 -11.30
CA GLU A 116 14.07 9.62 -10.65
C GLU A 116 13.84 9.83 -9.16
N LEU A 117 12.59 9.75 -8.68
CA LEU A 117 12.25 9.98 -7.28
C LEU A 117 12.47 8.74 -6.40
N VAL A 118 12.66 7.55 -6.99
CA VAL A 118 12.75 6.29 -6.25
C VAL A 118 14.03 5.50 -6.61
N ARG A 119 14.48 4.64 -5.70
CA ARG A 119 15.52 3.61 -6.01
C ARG A 119 14.87 2.39 -6.66
N GLY A 120 13.64 2.13 -6.35
CA GLY A 120 12.83 1.03 -6.83
C GLY A 120 11.56 0.92 -5.99
N VAL A 121 10.70 -0.02 -6.36
CA VAL A 121 9.41 -0.19 -5.69
C VAL A 121 9.17 -1.63 -5.26
N VAL A 122 8.36 -1.80 -4.20
CA VAL A 122 7.91 -3.09 -3.68
C VAL A 122 6.38 -3.13 -3.77
N ALA A 123 5.85 -3.97 -4.62
CA ALA A 123 4.42 -4.16 -4.83
C ALA A 123 3.91 -5.36 -4.02
N VAL A 124 3.25 -5.08 -2.88
CA VAL A 124 2.82 -6.07 -1.89
C VAL A 124 1.39 -6.49 -2.17
N ASP A 125 1.23 -7.73 -2.60
CA ASP A 125 -0.03 -8.33 -3.09
C ASP A 125 -0.85 -7.38 -3.97
N GLY A 126 -0.14 -6.64 -4.84
CA GLY A 126 -0.64 -5.59 -5.71
C GLY A 126 0.35 -5.28 -6.82
N GLY A 127 0.13 -4.17 -7.54
CA GLY A 127 0.97 -3.78 -8.67
C GLY A 127 0.69 -4.58 -9.95
N PHE A 128 -0.09 -5.64 -9.86
CA PHE A 128 -0.53 -6.50 -10.94
C PHE A 128 -2.08 -6.59 -11.04
N LEU A 129 -2.78 -5.76 -10.30
CA LEU A 129 -4.24 -5.80 -10.27
C LEU A 129 -4.81 -5.12 -11.54
N GLU A 130 -5.45 -5.93 -12.39
CA GLU A 130 -6.23 -5.48 -13.55
C GLU A 130 -7.68 -5.92 -13.37
N LEU A 131 -8.48 -5.09 -12.67
CA LEU A 131 -9.84 -5.46 -12.30
C LEU A 131 -10.76 -5.67 -13.51
N GLN A 132 -10.48 -5.06 -14.66
CA GLN A 132 -11.26 -5.27 -15.89
C GLN A 132 -11.14 -6.70 -16.45
N GLU A 133 -10.09 -7.45 -16.09
CA GLU A 133 -9.99 -8.87 -16.46
C GLU A 133 -11.06 -9.72 -15.77
N HIS A 134 -11.47 -9.34 -14.54
CA HIS A 134 -12.46 -10.06 -13.73
C HIS A 134 -13.85 -9.42 -13.79
N PHE A 135 -13.89 -8.11 -13.96
CA PHE A 135 -15.09 -7.29 -14.01
C PHE A 135 -15.05 -6.39 -15.26
N PRO A 136 -15.43 -6.90 -16.44
CA PRO A 136 -15.40 -6.11 -17.67
C PRO A 136 -16.30 -4.87 -17.63
N GLN A 137 -17.36 -4.90 -16.82
CA GLN A 137 -18.27 -3.79 -16.62
C GLN A 137 -18.08 -3.15 -15.25
N TRP A 138 -18.06 -1.82 -15.20
CA TRP A 138 -17.89 -1.07 -13.96
C TRP A 138 -18.95 -1.39 -12.92
N ASP A 139 -20.21 -1.48 -13.33
CA ASP A 139 -21.33 -1.71 -12.39
C ASP A 139 -21.18 -3.05 -11.67
N GLU A 140 -20.67 -4.08 -12.36
CA GLU A 140 -20.37 -5.38 -11.75
C GLU A 140 -19.24 -5.26 -10.72
N CYS A 141 -18.16 -4.56 -11.06
CA CYS A 141 -17.05 -4.29 -10.15
C CYS A 141 -17.50 -3.50 -8.91
N ALA A 142 -18.26 -2.43 -9.12
CA ALA A 142 -18.75 -1.57 -8.05
C ALA A 142 -19.69 -2.30 -7.08
N VAL A 143 -20.46 -3.28 -7.55
CA VAL A 143 -21.32 -4.12 -6.70
C VAL A 143 -20.49 -5.19 -5.97
N ALA A 144 -19.63 -5.91 -6.69
CA ALA A 144 -18.87 -7.02 -6.14
C ALA A 144 -17.85 -6.60 -5.07
N LEU A 145 -17.21 -5.43 -5.24
CA LEU A 145 -16.18 -4.90 -4.34
C LEU A 145 -16.70 -3.77 -3.44
N ARG A 146 -18.01 -3.66 -3.29
CA ARG A 146 -18.63 -2.70 -2.37
C ARG A 146 -18.35 -3.07 -0.92
N PRO A 147 -17.80 -2.14 -0.09
CA PRO A 147 -17.57 -2.42 1.31
C PRO A 147 -18.91 -2.52 2.08
N PRO A 148 -18.95 -3.27 3.19
CA PRO A 148 -20.11 -3.29 4.07
C PRO A 148 -20.32 -1.92 4.74
N ASN A 149 -21.55 -1.62 5.12
CA ASN A 149 -21.82 -0.45 5.94
C ASN A 149 -21.45 -0.73 7.39
N LEU A 150 -20.39 -0.11 7.88
CA LEU A 150 -19.88 -0.27 9.25
C LEU A 150 -20.20 0.93 10.17
N LEU A 151 -20.88 1.96 9.66
CA LEU A 151 -21.26 3.12 10.45
C LEU A 151 -22.12 2.69 11.67
N GLY A 152 -21.77 3.19 12.85
CA GLY A 152 -22.51 2.91 14.09
C GLY A 152 -22.19 1.54 14.71
N THR A 153 -21.24 0.78 14.16
CA THR A 153 -20.78 -0.47 14.79
C THR A 153 -20.05 -0.14 16.10
N PRO A 154 -20.33 -0.82 17.23
CA PRO A 154 -19.56 -0.63 18.45
C PRO A 154 -18.07 -0.94 18.26
N VAL A 155 -17.18 -0.09 18.81
CA VAL A 155 -15.70 -0.27 18.75
C VAL A 155 -15.28 -1.67 19.21
N SER A 156 -15.85 -2.15 20.34
CA SER A 156 -15.52 -3.47 20.88
C SER A 156 -15.92 -4.62 19.95
N ARG A 157 -17.07 -4.49 19.28
CA ARG A 157 -17.53 -5.48 18.30
C ARG A 157 -16.63 -5.53 17.08
N MET A 158 -16.21 -4.36 16.57
CA MET A 158 -15.33 -4.28 15.42
C MET A 158 -13.95 -4.87 15.75
N ARG A 159 -13.38 -4.53 16.92
CA ARG A 159 -12.12 -5.11 17.39
C ARG A 159 -12.22 -6.63 17.54
N GLY A 160 -13.24 -7.14 18.21
CA GLY A 160 -13.45 -8.59 18.36
C GLY A 160 -13.61 -9.31 17.01
N TYR A 161 -14.23 -8.64 16.01
CA TYR A 161 -14.28 -9.17 14.65
C TYR A 161 -12.89 -9.26 14.02
N MET A 162 -12.07 -8.21 14.11
CA MET A 162 -10.70 -8.21 13.57
C MET A 162 -9.82 -9.27 14.25
N GLU A 163 -9.86 -9.37 15.57
CA GLU A 163 -9.12 -10.37 16.33
C GLU A 163 -9.55 -11.81 15.98
N GLY A 164 -10.84 -12.03 15.76
CA GLY A 164 -11.38 -13.33 15.37
C GLY A 164 -11.10 -13.70 13.92
N ALA A 165 -11.08 -12.71 13.00
CA ALA A 165 -10.78 -12.93 11.59
C ALA A 165 -9.28 -13.14 11.33
N HIS A 166 -8.42 -12.55 12.17
CA HIS A 166 -6.96 -12.57 12.03
C HIS A 166 -6.28 -13.01 13.34
N PRO A 167 -6.48 -14.28 13.78
CA PRO A 167 -6.03 -14.76 15.10
C PRO A 167 -4.50 -14.85 15.22
N ASP A 168 -3.79 -14.86 14.12
CA ASP A 168 -2.33 -14.92 14.01
C ASP A 168 -1.67 -13.54 13.75
N TRP A 169 -2.47 -12.48 13.63
CA TRP A 169 -1.90 -11.16 13.45
C TRP A 169 -1.34 -10.57 14.76
N PRO A 170 -0.19 -9.90 14.72
CA PRO A 170 0.32 -9.17 15.87
C PRO A 170 -0.62 -8.00 16.24
N LYS A 171 -0.50 -7.52 17.48
CA LYS A 171 -1.30 -6.41 17.99
C LYS A 171 -1.23 -5.17 17.10
N THR A 172 -0.07 -4.87 16.52
CA THR A 172 0.14 -3.75 15.59
C THR A 172 -0.74 -3.88 14.34
N GLY A 173 -0.93 -5.09 13.81
CA GLY A 173 -1.83 -5.33 12.68
C GLY A 173 -3.29 -5.08 13.04
N ILE A 174 -3.75 -5.59 14.20
CA ILE A 174 -5.12 -5.37 14.69
C ILE A 174 -5.36 -3.87 14.96
N ASP A 175 -4.43 -3.19 15.66
CA ASP A 175 -4.56 -1.75 15.96
C ASP A 175 -4.51 -0.91 14.67
N GLY A 176 -3.67 -1.28 13.71
CA GLY A 176 -3.61 -0.66 12.39
C GLY A 176 -4.91 -0.80 11.61
N SER A 177 -5.56 -1.99 11.67
CA SER A 177 -6.88 -2.20 11.06
C SER A 177 -7.97 -1.36 11.75
N MET A 178 -7.91 -1.23 13.07
CA MET A 178 -8.84 -0.36 13.82
C MET A 178 -8.64 1.12 13.50
N ALA A 179 -7.46 1.55 13.07
CA ALA A 179 -7.18 2.93 12.66
C ALA A 179 -7.86 3.31 11.32
N ASN A 180 -8.50 2.38 10.61
CA ASN A 180 -9.37 2.67 9.46
C ASN A 180 -10.64 3.43 9.87
N PHE A 181 -10.91 3.52 11.16
CA PHE A 181 -12.16 4.05 11.69
C PHE A 181 -11.90 5.21 12.65
N GLU A 182 -12.73 6.23 12.53
CA GLU A 182 -12.92 7.21 13.59
C GLU A 182 -13.76 6.56 14.71
N GLN A 183 -13.29 6.71 15.94
CA GLN A 183 -14.04 6.30 17.11
C GLN A 183 -14.88 7.49 17.61
N LEU A 184 -16.19 7.32 17.62
CA LEU A 184 -17.14 8.37 17.99
C LEU A 184 -17.34 8.42 19.52
N PRO A 185 -17.79 9.57 20.07
CA PRO A 185 -18.00 9.72 21.51
C PRO A 185 -19.06 8.75 22.11
N ASP A 186 -19.95 8.22 21.29
CA ASP A 186 -20.96 7.22 21.68
C ASP A 186 -20.42 5.78 21.74
N GLY A 187 -19.13 5.57 21.51
CA GLY A 187 -18.48 4.27 21.52
C GLY A 187 -18.66 3.46 20.23
N THR A 188 -19.11 4.09 19.15
CA THR A 188 -19.26 3.49 17.83
C THR A 188 -18.13 3.93 16.88
N ILE A 189 -18.06 3.31 15.69
CA ILE A 189 -17.11 3.67 14.65
C ILE A 189 -17.77 4.32 13.44
N ARG A 190 -16.98 5.12 12.73
CA ARG A 190 -17.24 5.62 11.38
C ARG A 190 -16.02 5.40 10.50
N PRO A 191 -16.13 4.73 9.33
CA PRO A 191 -15.01 4.65 8.39
C PRO A 191 -14.51 6.04 7.99
N TRP A 192 -13.18 6.24 7.96
CA TRP A 192 -12.59 7.48 7.45
C TRP A 192 -12.87 7.67 5.96
N LEU A 193 -12.79 6.58 5.19
CA LEU A 193 -13.14 6.57 3.78
C LEU A 193 -14.64 6.36 3.62
N THR A 194 -15.34 7.36 3.10
CA THR A 194 -16.77 7.24 2.79
C THR A 194 -17.00 6.28 1.62
N LEU A 195 -18.21 5.69 1.52
CA LEU A 195 -18.56 4.82 0.41
C LEU A 195 -18.37 5.50 -0.95
N GLU A 196 -18.74 6.78 -1.06
CA GLU A 196 -18.60 7.55 -2.29
C GLU A 196 -17.13 7.65 -2.72
N ARG A 197 -16.24 8.03 -1.81
CA ARG A 197 -14.79 8.10 -2.08
C ARG A 197 -14.19 6.72 -2.34
N HIS A 198 -14.64 5.68 -1.60
CA HIS A 198 -14.23 4.30 -1.87
C HIS A 198 -14.53 3.90 -3.32
N LEU A 199 -15.72 4.21 -3.83
CA LEU A 199 -16.09 3.90 -5.20
C LEU A 199 -15.29 4.72 -6.23
N MET A 200 -14.91 5.96 -5.92
CA MET A 200 -14.03 6.75 -6.79
C MET A 200 -12.62 6.15 -6.86
N VAL A 201 -12.04 5.74 -5.72
CA VAL A 201 -10.74 5.04 -5.70
C VAL A 201 -10.82 3.72 -6.45
N LEU A 202 -11.85 2.93 -6.18
CA LEU A 202 -12.08 1.65 -6.86
C LEU A 202 -12.23 1.84 -8.38
N ARG A 203 -12.87 2.94 -8.82
CA ARG A 203 -12.98 3.29 -10.25
C ARG A 203 -11.61 3.57 -10.86
N GLY A 204 -10.77 4.35 -10.18
CA GLY A 204 -9.39 4.60 -10.61
C GLY A 204 -8.55 3.32 -10.72
N LEU A 205 -8.71 2.39 -9.76
CA LEU A 205 -8.06 1.08 -9.81
C LEU A 205 -8.61 0.20 -10.95
N TRP A 206 -9.92 0.21 -11.18
CA TRP A 206 -10.56 -0.54 -12.25
C TRP A 206 -10.11 -0.07 -13.65
N GLU A 207 -9.86 1.23 -13.81
CA GLU A 207 -9.36 1.81 -15.07
C GLU A 207 -7.86 1.59 -15.28
N HIS A 208 -7.10 1.34 -14.21
CA HIS A 208 -5.65 1.16 -14.28
C HIS A 208 -5.25 -0.19 -14.87
N LYS A 209 -4.25 -0.15 -15.78
CA LYS A 209 -3.71 -1.33 -16.48
C LYS A 209 -2.19 -1.38 -16.36
N PRO A 210 -1.65 -1.94 -15.27
CA PRO A 210 -0.21 -1.96 -15.04
C PRO A 210 0.56 -2.69 -16.12
N THR A 211 -0.03 -3.70 -16.78
CA THR A 211 0.63 -4.43 -17.88
C THR A 211 0.99 -3.53 -19.07
N HIS A 212 0.28 -2.40 -19.26
CA HIS A 212 0.58 -1.47 -20.37
C HIS A 212 1.85 -0.65 -20.13
N ILE A 213 2.27 -0.48 -18.87
CA ILE A 213 3.42 0.36 -18.48
C ILE A 213 4.65 -0.43 -18.06
N TYR A 214 4.54 -1.73 -17.76
CA TYR A 214 5.65 -2.54 -17.24
C TYR A 214 6.94 -2.44 -18.05
N LYS A 215 6.87 -2.47 -19.37
CA LYS A 215 8.03 -2.41 -20.27
C LYS A 215 8.79 -1.08 -20.23
N ASP A 216 8.11 -0.02 -19.78
CA ASP A 216 8.63 1.34 -19.73
C ASP A 216 9.19 1.69 -18.34
N ILE A 217 9.08 0.78 -17.35
CA ILE A 217 9.63 0.96 -16.00
C ILE A 217 11.14 0.74 -16.04
N THR A 218 11.92 1.73 -15.61
CA THR A 218 13.40 1.70 -15.66
C THR A 218 14.03 1.40 -14.30
N VAL A 219 13.27 1.41 -13.21
CA VAL A 219 13.75 1.11 -11.85
C VAL A 219 13.36 -0.31 -11.43
N PRO A 220 14.08 -0.91 -10.45
CA PRO A 220 13.75 -2.24 -9.96
C PRO A 220 12.33 -2.32 -9.36
N VAL A 221 11.63 -3.40 -9.70
CA VAL A 221 10.32 -3.73 -9.12
C VAL A 221 10.38 -5.07 -8.40
N MET A 222 10.05 -5.09 -7.12
CA MET A 222 9.91 -6.31 -6.35
C MET A 222 8.42 -6.60 -6.11
N PHE A 223 7.92 -7.72 -6.61
CA PHE A 223 6.57 -8.19 -6.28
C PHE A 223 6.63 -9.13 -5.07
N VAL A 224 5.73 -8.90 -4.12
CA VAL A 224 5.58 -9.73 -2.91
C VAL A 224 4.13 -10.21 -2.83
N PRO A 225 3.75 -11.22 -3.65
CA PRO A 225 2.39 -11.75 -3.67
C PRO A 225 2.11 -12.65 -2.47
N ALA A 226 0.86 -12.58 -1.95
CA ALA A 226 0.32 -13.47 -0.94
C ALA A 226 -0.40 -14.66 -1.57
N GLU A 227 -0.22 -15.84 -0.99
CA GLU A 227 -1.00 -17.02 -1.30
C GLU A 227 -1.65 -17.55 -0.02
N GLY A 228 -2.97 -17.44 0.06
CA GLY A 228 -3.73 -17.93 1.20
C GLY A 228 -3.74 -19.45 1.31
N PRO A 229 -4.08 -20.01 2.47
CA PRO A 229 -4.04 -21.45 2.71
C PRO A 229 -5.01 -22.25 1.83
N SER A 230 -6.07 -21.63 1.31
CA SER A 230 -7.03 -22.26 0.41
C SER A 230 -6.57 -22.35 -1.03
N GLY A 231 -5.50 -21.64 -1.42
CA GLY A 231 -5.04 -21.53 -2.81
C GLY A 231 -6.02 -20.80 -3.75
N VAL A 232 -7.12 -20.25 -3.24
CA VAL A 232 -8.08 -19.49 -4.05
C VAL A 232 -7.38 -18.28 -4.66
N PHE A 233 -7.59 -18.05 -5.96
CA PHE A 233 -6.92 -17.04 -6.79
C PHE A 233 -5.40 -17.23 -7.00
N SER A 234 -4.77 -18.29 -6.50
CA SER A 234 -3.33 -18.51 -6.69
C SER A 234 -2.95 -18.60 -8.15
N ASP A 235 -3.70 -19.34 -8.97
CA ASP A 235 -3.41 -19.48 -10.40
C ASP A 235 -3.53 -18.16 -11.15
N THR A 236 -4.55 -17.36 -10.86
CA THR A 236 -4.73 -16.02 -11.44
C THR A 236 -3.58 -15.08 -11.06
N LYS A 237 -3.19 -15.08 -9.79
CA LYS A 237 -2.03 -14.29 -9.33
C LYS A 237 -0.73 -14.78 -10.00
N ARG A 238 -0.51 -16.10 -10.12
CA ARG A 238 0.68 -16.66 -10.80
C ARG A 238 0.76 -16.18 -12.24
N GLN A 239 -0.36 -16.24 -13.01
CA GLN A 239 -0.41 -15.74 -14.38
C GLN A 239 -0.11 -14.22 -14.46
N ALA A 240 -0.66 -13.41 -13.54
CA ALA A 240 -0.37 -11.99 -13.48
C ALA A 240 1.11 -11.69 -13.17
N ILE A 241 1.70 -12.42 -12.22
CA ILE A 241 3.12 -12.32 -11.89
C ILE A 241 4.01 -12.79 -13.05
N GLU A 242 3.64 -13.85 -13.76
CA GLU A 242 4.37 -14.30 -14.96
C GLU A 242 4.38 -13.21 -16.04
N ARG A 243 3.26 -12.52 -16.28
CA ARG A 243 3.22 -11.37 -17.19
C ARG A 243 4.19 -10.27 -16.76
N ALA A 244 4.22 -9.95 -15.45
CA ALA A 244 5.13 -8.95 -14.90
C ALA A 244 6.60 -9.38 -15.07
N LEU A 245 6.95 -10.64 -14.78
CA LEU A 245 8.30 -11.21 -14.96
C LEU A 245 8.80 -11.11 -16.40
N HIS A 246 7.92 -11.24 -17.38
CA HIS A 246 8.29 -11.14 -18.81
C HIS A 246 8.41 -9.69 -19.29
N SER A 247 7.77 -8.74 -18.62
CA SER A 247 7.59 -7.38 -19.13
C SER A 247 8.43 -6.33 -18.38
N VAL A 248 8.65 -6.50 -17.07
CA VAL A 248 9.43 -5.55 -16.26
C VAL A 248 10.93 -5.86 -16.39
N PRO A 249 11.76 -4.90 -16.84
CA PRO A 249 13.18 -5.15 -17.13
C PRO A 249 14.03 -5.61 -15.94
N LYS A 250 13.80 -5.06 -14.75
CA LYS A 250 14.50 -5.45 -13.52
C LYS A 250 13.47 -5.83 -12.45
N VAL A 251 13.19 -7.12 -12.32
CA VAL A 251 12.12 -7.65 -11.49
C VAL A 251 12.60 -8.74 -10.54
N ARG A 252 12.02 -8.76 -9.34
CA ARG A 252 12.17 -9.84 -8.34
C ARG A 252 10.80 -10.23 -7.83
N VAL A 253 10.60 -11.49 -7.49
CA VAL A 253 9.36 -12.00 -6.90
C VAL A 253 9.68 -12.80 -5.65
N GLU A 254 8.98 -12.52 -4.56
CA GLU A 254 9.07 -13.26 -3.30
C GLU A 254 7.68 -13.62 -2.80
N TRP A 255 7.32 -14.89 -2.90
CA TRP A 255 6.01 -15.39 -2.48
C TRP A 255 5.91 -15.55 -0.96
N PHE A 256 4.80 -15.06 -0.41
CA PHE A 256 4.40 -15.34 0.97
C PHE A 256 3.27 -16.37 0.96
N SER A 257 3.59 -17.59 1.40
CA SER A 257 2.64 -18.73 1.46
C SER A 257 2.91 -19.56 2.73
N PRO A 258 1.89 -19.85 3.54
CA PRO A 258 0.58 -19.23 3.51
C PRO A 258 0.63 -17.78 4.04
N ALA A 259 -0.16 -16.87 3.47
CA ALA A 259 -0.28 -15.51 3.97
C ALA A 259 -1.61 -14.87 3.52
N ASP A 260 -2.11 -13.93 4.34
CA ASP A 260 -3.23 -13.08 4.02
C ASP A 260 -2.85 -11.98 3.01
N HIS A 261 -3.87 -11.33 2.44
CA HIS A 261 -3.69 -10.18 1.56
C HIS A 261 -2.86 -9.05 2.19
N ASP A 262 -3.00 -8.83 3.50
CA ASP A 262 -2.24 -7.86 4.27
C ASP A 262 -1.00 -8.50 4.93
N LEU A 263 -0.22 -9.27 4.17
CA LEU A 263 0.95 -10.02 4.64
C LEU A 263 1.98 -9.20 5.43
N HIS A 264 2.08 -7.90 5.15
CA HIS A 264 2.97 -6.96 5.84
C HIS A 264 2.52 -6.67 7.27
N ALA A 265 1.22 -6.76 7.54
CA ALA A 265 0.63 -6.66 8.88
C ALA A 265 0.65 -8.00 9.61
N GLN A 266 0.41 -9.11 8.89
CA GLN A 266 0.43 -10.47 9.43
C GLN A 266 1.87 -10.93 9.76
N HIS A 267 2.83 -10.69 8.87
CA HIS A 267 4.21 -11.17 8.97
C HIS A 267 5.24 -10.03 8.91
N PRO A 268 5.16 -9.02 9.79
CA PRO A 268 5.97 -7.80 9.70
C PRO A 268 7.48 -8.06 9.72
N VAL A 269 7.94 -8.98 10.57
CA VAL A 269 9.35 -9.36 10.69
C VAL A 269 9.87 -9.96 9.39
N ARG A 270 9.19 -10.98 8.86
CA ARG A 270 9.57 -11.65 7.61
C ARG A 270 9.55 -10.66 6.43
N PHE A 271 8.51 -9.83 6.35
CA PHE A 271 8.40 -8.83 5.29
C PHE A 271 9.57 -7.83 5.33
N ALA A 272 9.89 -7.30 6.52
CA ALA A 272 11.00 -6.37 6.68
C ALA A 272 12.34 -7.02 6.32
N GLN A 273 12.60 -8.26 6.74
CA GLN A 273 13.81 -8.99 6.40
C GLN A 273 13.99 -9.22 4.89
N VAL A 274 12.91 -9.57 4.18
CA VAL A 274 12.92 -9.82 2.74
C VAL A 274 13.25 -8.54 1.97
N VAL A 275 12.62 -7.42 2.30
CA VAL A 275 12.89 -6.14 1.63
C VAL A 275 14.28 -5.60 2.00
N HIS A 276 14.69 -5.73 3.26
CA HIS A 276 16.03 -5.37 3.71
C HIS A 276 17.11 -6.16 2.95
N ALA A 277 16.93 -7.48 2.81
CA ALA A 277 17.85 -8.33 2.05
C ALA A 277 18.01 -7.83 0.59
N ALA A 278 16.91 -7.45 -0.06
CA ALA A 278 16.95 -6.88 -1.41
C ALA A 278 17.66 -5.50 -1.47
N THR A 279 17.67 -4.77 -0.36
CA THR A 279 18.40 -3.50 -0.26
C THR A 279 19.90 -3.74 -0.14
N ILE A 280 20.35 -4.68 0.68
CA ILE A 280 21.78 -4.95 0.94
C ILE A 280 22.45 -5.74 -0.18
N ASP A 281 21.72 -6.58 -0.92
CA ASP A 281 22.27 -7.35 -2.06
C ASP A 281 22.39 -6.52 -3.36
N GLY A 282 22.01 -5.24 -3.32
CA GLY A 282 22.12 -4.31 -4.44
C GLY A 282 20.98 -4.41 -5.46
N PHE A 283 19.88 -5.08 -5.15
CA PHE A 283 18.74 -5.12 -6.08
C PHE A 283 18.17 -3.73 -6.35
N PHE A 284 18.12 -2.86 -5.36
CA PHE A 284 17.65 -1.46 -5.46
C PHE A 284 18.79 -0.44 -5.69
N SER A 285 19.90 -0.87 -6.22
CA SER A 285 21.06 0.00 -6.53
C SER A 285 20.98 0.52 -7.95
#